data_6d09a8185293659115b8b6a8539a56c3
#
_entry.id   6d09a8185293659115b8b6a8539a56c3
#
_cell.length_a   1.000
_cell.length_b   1.000
_cell.length_c   1.000
_cell.angle_alpha   90.00
_cell.angle_beta   90.00
_cell.angle_gamma   90.00
#
_symmetry.space_group_name_H-M   'P 1'
#
loop_
_entity.id
_entity.type
_entity.pdbx_description
1 polymer ?
#
loop_
_entity_poly.entity_id
_entity_poly.type
_entity_poly.pdbx_seq_one_letter_code
_entity_poly.pdbx_strand_id
1 'polypeptide(L)'
;WHISLSSWFRDYVYIPLGGSRVNAVRVFWNTFLVWLLTGIWHGANWTFIVWGLGYFCLLMIERKLKLTDGIKGFGHIYTIFWVNLLWVIFRADNMSLALKYISEMFGKSGVILGSEAVEAINGSWLVFVAACIFTLPISRWIADKLRLTEQCRKNIRSILALPIFILC
;
A
#
# COMPACT_ATOMS: atom_id res chain seq x y z
N TRP A 1 -6.73 1.13 0.05
CA TRP A 1 -6.68 0.08 -0.94
C TRP A 1 -7.25 -1.22 -0.36
N HIS A 2 -8.10 -1.93 -1.08
CA HIS A 2 -8.81 -3.15 -0.67
C HIS A 2 -9.51 -3.06 0.70
N ILE A 3 -10.20 -1.98 0.97
CA ILE A 3 -10.89 -1.74 2.26
C ILE A 3 -11.89 -2.87 2.57
N SER A 4 -12.65 -3.31 1.57
CA SER A 4 -13.64 -4.39 1.70
C SER A 4 -12.96 -5.72 2.06
N LEU A 5 -11.85 -6.10 1.41
CA LEU A 5 -11.11 -7.31 1.72
C LEU A 5 -10.50 -7.25 3.13
N SER A 6 -9.90 -6.12 3.49
CA SER A 6 -9.33 -5.91 4.83
C SER A 6 -10.41 -6.01 5.92
N SER A 7 -11.60 -5.42 5.68
CA SER A 7 -12.73 -5.53 6.60
C SER A 7 -13.22 -6.96 6.71
N TRP A 8 -13.31 -7.69 5.59
CA TRP A 8 -13.73 -9.09 5.58
C TRP A 8 -12.76 -9.97 6.38
N PHE A 9 -11.45 -9.89 6.13
CA PHE A 9 -10.45 -10.65 6.89
C PHE A 9 -10.45 -10.28 8.38
N ARG A 10 -10.64 -8.99 8.71
CA ARG A 10 -10.76 -8.55 10.09
C ARG A 10 -11.97 -9.20 10.78
N ASP A 11 -13.13 -9.13 10.15
CA ASP A 11 -14.40 -9.49 10.79
C ASP A 11 -14.62 -11.02 10.83
N TYR A 12 -14.17 -11.73 9.79
CA TYR A 12 -14.40 -13.18 9.65
C TYR A 12 -13.19 -14.06 9.98
N VAL A 13 -11.99 -13.53 10.06
CA VAL A 13 -10.78 -14.30 10.41
C VAL A 13 -10.13 -13.77 11.66
N TYR A 14 -9.71 -12.50 11.68
CA TYR A 14 -8.92 -11.96 12.77
C TYR A 14 -9.67 -11.87 14.09
N ILE A 15 -10.89 -11.33 14.10
CA ILE A 15 -11.71 -11.19 15.31
C ILE A 15 -12.15 -12.55 15.86
N PRO A 16 -12.66 -13.51 15.07
CA PRO A 16 -13.01 -14.84 15.57
C PRO A 16 -11.83 -15.61 16.19
N LEU A 17 -10.60 -15.38 15.69
CA LEU A 17 -9.38 -15.95 16.28
C LEU A 17 -8.94 -15.26 17.60
N GLY A 18 -9.71 -14.27 18.07
CA GLY A 18 -9.47 -13.51 19.29
C GLY A 18 -8.86 -12.12 19.05
N GLY A 19 -8.58 -11.75 17.80
CA GLY A 19 -8.07 -10.42 17.41
C GLY A 19 -6.80 -10.04 18.16
N SER A 20 -6.76 -8.80 18.65
CA SER A 20 -5.67 -8.26 19.47
C SER A 20 -5.85 -8.46 20.99
N ARG A 21 -6.97 -9.05 21.43
CA ARG A 21 -7.32 -9.22 22.85
C ARG A 21 -6.80 -10.53 23.46
N VAL A 22 -5.86 -11.19 22.80
CA VAL A 22 -5.25 -12.45 23.21
C VAL A 22 -3.74 -12.23 23.49
N ASN A 23 -3.05 -13.27 23.95
CA ASN A 23 -1.60 -13.17 24.20
C ASN A 23 -0.79 -12.87 22.92
N ALA A 24 0.42 -12.36 23.08
CA ALA A 24 1.27 -11.90 21.98
C ALA A 24 1.56 -12.99 20.92
N VAL A 25 1.71 -14.25 21.37
CA VAL A 25 1.97 -15.38 20.47
C VAL A 25 0.76 -15.64 19.57
N ARG A 26 -0.45 -15.58 20.15
CA ARG A 26 -1.69 -15.76 19.38
C ARG A 26 -1.96 -14.61 18.44
N VAL A 27 -1.67 -13.38 18.86
CA VAL A 27 -1.74 -12.20 17.96
C VAL A 27 -0.77 -12.36 16.78
N PHE A 28 0.45 -12.86 17.01
CA PHE A 28 1.41 -13.15 15.95
C PHE A 28 0.82 -14.12 14.92
N TRP A 29 0.28 -15.25 15.36
CA TRP A 29 -0.32 -16.25 14.46
C TRP A 29 -1.59 -15.77 13.77
N ASN A 30 -2.44 -14.99 14.45
CA ASN A 30 -3.63 -14.40 13.85
C ASN A 30 -3.23 -13.43 12.71
N THR A 31 -2.22 -12.60 12.96
CA THR A 31 -1.72 -11.65 11.94
C THR A 31 -1.04 -12.38 10.79
N PHE A 32 -0.21 -13.39 11.09
CA PHE A 32 0.43 -14.25 10.08
C PHE A 32 -0.60 -14.88 9.15
N LEU A 33 -1.65 -15.51 9.72
CA LEU A 33 -2.68 -16.19 8.96
C LEU A 33 -3.44 -15.22 8.04
N VAL A 34 -3.79 -14.04 8.54
CA VAL A 34 -4.49 -13.02 7.72
C VAL A 34 -3.65 -12.61 6.52
N TRP A 35 -2.37 -12.31 6.71
CA TRP A 35 -1.51 -11.88 5.62
C TRP A 35 -1.15 -13.01 4.65
N LEU A 36 -0.98 -14.22 5.14
CA LEU A 36 -0.81 -15.41 4.29
C LEU A 36 -2.03 -15.64 3.41
N LEU A 37 -3.23 -15.62 4.01
CA LEU A 37 -4.49 -15.78 3.27
C LEU A 37 -4.73 -14.63 2.29
N THR A 38 -4.34 -13.40 2.64
CA THR A 38 -4.39 -12.26 1.72
C THR A 38 -3.51 -12.48 0.50
N GLY A 39 -2.30 -13.02 0.69
CA GLY A 39 -1.41 -13.36 -0.43
C GLY A 39 -2.00 -14.47 -1.31
N ILE A 40 -2.51 -15.54 -0.73
CA ILE A 40 -3.15 -16.67 -1.44
C ILE A 40 -4.40 -16.19 -2.21
N TRP A 41 -5.18 -15.29 -1.63
CA TRP A 41 -6.37 -14.73 -2.27
C TRP A 41 -6.05 -13.98 -3.57
N HIS A 42 -4.89 -13.33 -3.67
CA HIS A 42 -4.45 -12.64 -4.88
C HIS A 42 -4.04 -13.58 -6.02
N GLY A 43 -3.77 -14.84 -5.73
CA GLY A 43 -3.46 -15.84 -6.74
C GLY A 43 -2.43 -16.88 -6.31
N ALA A 44 -2.21 -17.89 -7.17
CA ALA A 44 -1.34 -19.03 -6.90
C ALA A 44 0.16 -18.75 -7.16
N ASN A 45 0.55 -17.50 -7.41
CA ASN A 45 1.94 -17.15 -7.63
C ASN A 45 2.67 -16.91 -6.31
N TRP A 46 3.90 -17.38 -6.22
CA TRP A 46 4.78 -17.15 -5.06
C TRP A 46 5.02 -15.67 -4.76
N THR A 47 4.99 -14.80 -5.77
CA THR A 47 5.15 -13.35 -5.59
C THR A 47 4.07 -12.76 -4.68
N PHE A 48 2.83 -13.23 -4.76
CA PHE A 48 1.74 -12.79 -3.89
C PHE A 48 1.92 -13.27 -2.45
N ILE A 49 2.39 -14.51 -2.27
CA ILE A 49 2.65 -15.06 -0.93
C ILE A 49 3.78 -14.30 -0.26
N VAL A 50 4.89 -14.08 -0.98
CA VAL A 50 6.04 -13.32 -0.47
C VAL A 50 5.66 -11.87 -0.17
N TRP A 51 4.84 -11.24 -1.01
CA TRP A 51 4.29 -9.92 -0.78
C TRP A 51 3.46 -9.86 0.53
N GLY A 52 2.53 -10.77 0.73
CA GLY A 52 1.73 -10.85 1.94
C GLY A 52 2.59 -11.08 3.19
N LEU A 53 3.51 -12.04 3.14
CA LEU A 53 4.45 -12.30 4.24
C LEU A 53 5.41 -11.12 4.49
N GLY A 54 5.76 -10.37 3.44
CA GLY A 54 6.54 -9.14 3.58
C GLY A 54 5.83 -8.11 4.44
N TYR A 55 4.55 -7.84 4.19
CA TYR A 55 3.75 -6.96 5.05
C TYR A 55 3.62 -7.49 6.48
N PHE A 56 3.40 -8.79 6.64
CA PHE A 56 3.40 -9.40 7.97
C PHE A 56 4.70 -9.13 8.72
N CYS A 57 5.86 -9.36 8.08
CA CYS A 57 7.17 -9.11 8.69
C CYS A 57 7.35 -7.64 9.08
N LEU A 58 7.01 -6.70 8.19
CA LEU A 58 7.09 -5.27 8.46
C LEU A 58 6.26 -4.87 9.67
N LEU A 59 5.00 -5.32 9.74
CA LEU A 59 4.12 -5.05 10.88
C LEU A 59 4.67 -5.62 12.20
N MET A 60 5.30 -6.80 12.17
CA MET A 60 5.92 -7.38 13.37
C MET A 60 7.15 -6.58 13.81
N ILE A 61 7.97 -6.12 12.85
CA ILE A 61 9.14 -5.28 13.11
C ILE A 61 8.71 -3.93 13.69
N GLU A 62 7.75 -3.25 13.05
CA GLU A 62 7.22 -1.97 13.53
C GLU A 62 6.67 -2.08 14.95
N ARG A 63 5.87 -3.13 15.22
CA ARG A 63 5.30 -3.38 16.54
C ARG A 63 6.36 -3.60 17.61
N LYS A 64 7.46 -4.31 17.28
CA LYS A 64 8.54 -4.63 18.21
C LYS A 64 9.46 -3.44 18.45
N LEU A 65 9.82 -2.72 17.39
CA LEU A 65 10.84 -1.66 17.43
C LEU A 65 10.25 -0.27 17.61
N LYS A 66 8.91 -0.11 17.52
CA LYS A 66 8.23 1.20 17.59
C LYS A 66 8.86 2.26 16.68
N LEU A 67 9.28 1.81 15.47
CA LEU A 67 10.06 2.62 14.52
C LEU A 67 9.38 3.92 14.11
N THR A 68 8.05 3.96 14.21
CA THR A 68 7.24 5.10 13.78
C THR A 68 6.94 6.09 14.89
N ASP A 69 7.23 5.75 16.15
CA ASP A 69 6.81 6.57 17.32
C ASP A 69 7.76 7.75 17.61
N GLY A 70 8.97 7.77 17.04
CA GLY A 70 10.02 8.70 17.48
C GLY A 70 10.29 9.91 16.58
N ILE A 71 10.16 9.81 15.26
CA ILE A 71 10.57 10.87 14.33
C ILE A 71 9.43 11.20 13.38
N LYS A 72 8.86 12.40 13.53
CA LYS A 72 7.83 12.91 12.60
C LYS A 72 8.41 12.93 11.18
N GLY A 73 7.79 12.21 10.24
CA GLY A 73 8.20 12.11 8.84
C GLY A 73 9.00 10.83 8.50
N PHE A 74 9.78 10.27 9.40
CA PHE A 74 10.50 9.01 9.14
C PHE A 74 9.56 7.85 8.82
N GLY A 75 8.45 7.75 9.55
CA GLY A 75 7.42 6.73 9.29
C GLY A 75 6.87 6.79 7.86
N HIS A 76 6.69 7.99 7.29
CA HIS A 76 6.22 8.14 5.90
C HIS A 76 7.26 7.65 4.90
N ILE A 77 8.52 8.03 5.06
CA ILE A 77 9.61 7.60 4.16
C ILE A 77 9.79 6.09 4.25
N TYR A 78 9.84 5.54 5.46
CA TYR A 78 9.91 4.11 5.71
C TYR A 78 8.76 3.35 5.04
N THR A 79 7.52 3.80 5.26
CA THR A 79 6.33 3.16 4.68
C THR A 79 6.35 3.24 3.15
N ILE A 80 6.62 4.40 2.55
CA ILE A 80 6.71 4.58 1.10
C ILE A 80 7.79 3.66 0.51
N PHE A 81 8.96 3.60 1.12
CA PHE A 81 10.06 2.75 0.67
C PHE A 81 9.66 1.27 0.61
N TRP A 82 9.18 0.72 1.72
CA TRP A 82 8.81 -0.69 1.80
C TRP A 82 7.58 -1.03 0.97
N VAL A 83 6.59 -0.16 0.93
CA VAL A 83 5.40 -0.34 0.07
C VAL A 83 5.82 -0.43 -1.38
N ASN A 84 6.70 0.46 -1.88
CA ASN A 84 7.18 0.38 -3.26
C ASN A 84 7.92 -0.92 -3.56
N LEU A 85 8.83 -1.37 -2.68
CA LEU A 85 9.53 -2.65 -2.86
C LEU A 85 8.56 -3.84 -2.91
N LEU A 86 7.59 -3.87 -2.00
CA LEU A 86 6.59 -4.94 -1.98
C LEU A 86 5.68 -4.90 -3.22
N TRP A 87 5.37 -3.70 -3.76
CA TRP A 87 4.63 -3.57 -5.01
C TRP A 87 5.41 -4.09 -6.22
N VAL A 88 6.72 -3.94 -6.26
CA VAL A 88 7.57 -4.56 -7.29
C VAL A 88 7.43 -6.08 -7.26
N ILE A 89 7.48 -6.68 -6.06
CA ILE A 89 7.29 -8.12 -5.88
C ILE A 89 5.89 -8.55 -6.33
N PHE A 90 4.85 -7.81 -5.92
CA PHE A 90 3.46 -8.09 -6.27
C PHE A 90 3.22 -8.05 -7.79
N ARG A 91 3.81 -7.08 -8.48
CA ARG A 91 3.60 -6.84 -9.93
C ARG A 91 4.40 -7.79 -10.81
N ALA A 92 5.46 -8.39 -10.32
CA ALA A 92 6.34 -9.25 -11.10
C ALA A 92 5.70 -10.62 -11.39
N ASP A 93 5.92 -11.13 -12.59
CA ASP A 93 5.40 -12.43 -13.02
C ASP A 93 6.03 -13.61 -12.25
N ASN A 94 7.27 -13.43 -11.77
CA ASN A 94 7.97 -14.42 -10.96
C ASN A 94 9.03 -13.77 -10.06
N MET A 95 9.50 -14.53 -9.05
CA MET A 95 10.48 -14.03 -8.06
C MET A 95 11.83 -13.63 -8.69
N SER A 96 12.28 -14.31 -9.71
CA SER A 96 13.55 -13.97 -10.38
C SER A 96 13.47 -12.58 -11.02
N LEU A 97 12.35 -12.29 -11.69
CA LEU A 97 12.09 -11.00 -12.30
C LEU A 97 11.94 -9.90 -11.25
N ALA A 98 11.24 -10.19 -10.14
CA ALA A 98 11.10 -9.25 -9.02
C ALA A 98 12.48 -8.84 -8.47
N LEU A 99 13.35 -9.82 -8.20
CA LEU A 99 14.70 -9.57 -7.71
C LEU A 99 15.56 -8.80 -8.72
N LYS A 100 15.40 -9.08 -10.03
CA LYS A 100 16.05 -8.31 -11.08
C LYS A 100 15.60 -6.85 -11.03
N TYR A 101 14.29 -6.57 -11.02
CA TYR A 101 13.78 -5.20 -10.93
C TYR A 101 14.28 -4.47 -9.68
N ILE A 102 14.24 -5.12 -8.52
CA ILE A 102 14.77 -4.55 -7.29
C ILE A 102 16.26 -4.23 -7.43
N SER A 103 17.07 -5.14 -8.01
CA SER A 103 18.49 -4.90 -8.21
C SER A 103 18.78 -3.71 -9.15
N GLU A 104 17.95 -3.54 -10.18
CA GLU A 104 18.03 -2.39 -11.09
C GLU A 104 17.65 -1.07 -10.40
N MET A 105 16.63 -1.09 -9.54
CA MET A 105 16.25 0.08 -8.72
C MET A 105 17.39 0.57 -7.83
N PHE A 106 18.31 -0.32 -7.41
CA PHE A 106 19.51 0.02 -6.65
C PHE A 106 20.75 0.27 -7.52
N GLY A 107 20.57 0.44 -8.84
CA GLY A 107 21.61 0.88 -9.75
C GLY A 107 22.59 -0.20 -10.22
N LYS A 108 22.20 -1.50 -10.20
CA LYS A 108 23.07 -2.59 -10.63
C LYS A 108 23.54 -2.47 -12.09
N SER A 109 22.73 -1.90 -12.99
CA SER A 109 23.07 -1.64 -14.38
C SER A 109 23.89 -0.36 -14.59
N GLY A 110 24.08 0.46 -13.54
CA GLY A 110 24.72 1.78 -13.66
C GLY A 110 23.86 2.86 -14.34
N VAL A 111 22.66 2.51 -14.78
CA VAL A 111 21.70 3.43 -15.42
C VAL A 111 20.59 3.75 -14.44
N ILE A 112 20.57 4.98 -13.91
CA ILE A 112 19.55 5.42 -12.95
C ILE A 112 18.23 5.74 -13.67
N LEU A 113 18.28 6.27 -14.89
CA LEU A 113 17.13 6.59 -15.73
C LEU A 113 17.43 6.13 -17.17
N GLY A 114 16.87 5.00 -17.55
CA GLY A 114 16.91 4.55 -18.94
C GLY A 114 15.99 5.38 -19.83
N SER A 115 16.26 5.39 -21.14
CA SER A 115 15.42 6.10 -22.13
C SER A 115 13.94 5.71 -22.04
N GLU A 116 13.65 4.44 -21.81
CA GLU A 116 12.29 3.92 -21.64
C GLU A 116 11.58 4.51 -20.40
N ALA A 117 12.32 4.69 -19.30
CA ALA A 117 11.77 5.30 -18.09
C ALA A 117 11.48 6.79 -18.30
N VAL A 118 12.36 7.50 -19.01
CA VAL A 118 12.14 8.91 -19.37
C VAL A 118 10.93 9.05 -20.29
N GLU A 119 10.78 8.17 -21.26
CA GLU A 119 9.65 8.16 -22.19
C GLU A 119 8.33 7.85 -21.46
N ALA A 120 8.32 6.86 -20.54
CA ALA A 120 7.17 6.55 -19.70
C ALA A 120 6.77 7.72 -18.78
N ILE A 121 7.75 8.43 -18.20
CA ILE A 121 7.49 9.62 -17.38
C ILE A 121 6.90 10.73 -18.23
N ASN A 122 7.49 11.00 -19.39
CA ASN A 122 7.02 12.04 -20.31
C ASN A 122 5.62 11.73 -20.87
N GLY A 123 5.30 10.46 -21.13
CA GLY A 123 3.97 10.04 -21.57
C GLY A 123 2.92 10.08 -20.47
N SER A 124 3.31 9.96 -19.22
CA SER A 124 2.39 9.80 -18.07
C SER A 124 2.43 10.94 -17.05
N TRP A 125 3.19 12.02 -17.30
CA TRP A 125 3.40 13.08 -16.31
C TRP A 125 2.09 13.71 -15.82
N LEU A 126 1.09 13.90 -16.71
CA LEU A 126 -0.24 14.41 -16.33
C LEU A 126 -0.94 13.50 -15.34
N VAL A 127 -0.84 12.17 -15.53
CA VAL A 127 -1.41 11.17 -14.62
C VAL A 127 -0.69 11.22 -13.28
N PHE A 128 0.64 11.39 -13.27
CA PHE A 128 1.42 11.58 -12.05
C PHE A 128 1.00 12.83 -11.28
N VAL A 129 0.89 13.97 -11.97
CA VAL A 129 0.45 15.22 -11.34
C VAL A 129 -0.97 15.07 -10.79
N ALA A 130 -1.88 14.50 -11.57
CA ALA A 130 -3.24 14.24 -11.12
C ALA A 130 -3.27 13.32 -9.89
N ALA A 131 -2.52 12.22 -9.91
CA ALA A 131 -2.41 11.30 -8.77
C ALA A 131 -1.87 12.02 -7.52
N CYS A 132 -0.83 12.83 -7.64
CA CYS A 132 -0.31 13.63 -6.53
C CYS A 132 -1.38 14.60 -5.97
N ILE A 133 -2.10 15.29 -6.84
CA ILE A 133 -3.17 16.21 -6.42
C ILE A 133 -4.29 15.47 -5.70
N PHE A 134 -4.73 14.31 -6.21
CA PHE A 134 -5.80 13.52 -5.62
C PHE A 134 -5.41 12.79 -4.32
N THR A 135 -4.12 12.53 -4.11
CA THR A 135 -3.63 11.95 -2.83
C THR A 135 -3.54 12.99 -1.71
N LEU A 136 -3.44 14.28 -2.05
CA LEU A 136 -3.44 15.34 -1.06
C LEU A 136 -4.85 15.55 -0.47
N PRO A 137 -4.99 15.94 0.80
CA PRO A 137 -6.29 16.20 1.42
C PRO A 137 -6.92 17.52 0.94
N ILE A 138 -6.73 17.87 -0.34
CA ILE A 138 -7.18 19.13 -0.94
C ILE A 138 -8.71 19.26 -0.85
N SER A 139 -9.44 18.17 -1.05
CA SER A 139 -10.90 18.18 -0.92
C SER A 139 -11.37 18.54 0.50
N ARG A 140 -10.63 18.07 1.52
CA ARG A 140 -10.90 18.44 2.92
C ARG A 140 -10.57 19.89 3.17
N TRP A 141 -9.41 20.34 2.74
CA TRP A 141 -8.96 21.72 2.91
C TRP A 141 -9.92 22.72 2.25
N ILE A 142 -10.35 22.45 0.99
CA ILE A 142 -11.35 23.26 0.28
C ILE A 142 -12.70 23.25 1.02
N ALA A 143 -13.17 22.08 1.44
CA ALA A 143 -14.42 21.94 2.16
C ALA A 143 -14.42 22.69 3.50
N ASP A 144 -13.30 22.68 4.21
CA ASP A 144 -13.14 23.40 5.47
C ASP A 144 -13.07 24.91 5.24
N LYS A 145 -12.34 25.36 4.22
CA LYS A 145 -12.22 26.77 3.86
C LYS A 145 -13.54 27.38 3.39
N LEU A 146 -14.33 26.60 2.64
CA LEU A 146 -15.65 27.02 2.14
C LEU A 146 -16.79 26.79 3.14
N ARG A 147 -16.52 26.27 4.36
CA ARG A 147 -17.51 25.93 5.39
C ARG A 147 -18.69 25.13 4.85
N LEU A 148 -18.40 24.16 3.97
CA LEU A 148 -19.42 23.35 3.33
C LEU A 148 -20.14 22.43 4.32
N THR A 149 -21.45 22.23 4.10
CA THR A 149 -22.25 21.28 4.88
C THR A 149 -21.76 19.84 4.67
N GLU A 150 -22.01 18.96 5.63
CA GLU A 150 -21.62 17.55 5.56
C GLU A 150 -22.17 16.84 4.30
N GLN A 151 -23.37 17.22 3.87
CA GLN A 151 -23.95 16.67 2.64
C GLN A 151 -23.18 17.10 1.39
N CYS A 152 -22.78 18.35 1.31
CA CYS A 152 -21.95 18.88 0.22
C CYS A 152 -20.56 18.23 0.20
N ARG A 153 -19.96 17.98 1.37
CA ARG A 153 -18.70 17.24 1.53
C ARG A 153 -18.80 15.81 0.99
N LYS A 154 -19.90 15.10 1.28
CA LYS A 154 -20.14 13.74 0.76
C LYS A 154 -20.24 13.75 -0.76
N ASN A 155 -21.00 14.67 -1.33
CA ASN A 155 -21.19 14.78 -2.77
C ASN A 155 -19.86 15.08 -3.50
N ILE A 156 -19.04 16.00 -2.98
CA ILE A 156 -17.72 16.32 -3.54
C ILE A 156 -16.80 15.09 -3.48
N ARG A 157 -16.78 14.34 -2.38
CA ARG A 157 -16.00 13.11 -2.28
C ARG A 157 -16.43 12.05 -3.28
N SER A 158 -17.73 11.88 -3.48
CA SER A 158 -18.28 10.93 -4.46
C SER A 158 -17.90 11.33 -5.90
N ILE A 159 -17.98 12.61 -6.24
CA ILE A 159 -17.60 13.12 -7.56
C ILE A 159 -16.08 12.94 -7.81
N LEU A 160 -15.25 13.25 -6.81
CA LEU A 160 -13.79 13.08 -6.93
C LEU A 160 -13.34 11.62 -6.92
N ALA A 161 -14.16 10.70 -6.43
CA ALA A 161 -13.88 9.26 -6.48
C ALA A 161 -14.22 8.63 -7.85
N LEU A 162 -15.12 9.23 -8.63
CA LEU A 162 -15.55 8.70 -9.95
C LEU A 162 -14.38 8.47 -10.93
N PRO A 163 -13.40 9.40 -11.10
CA PRO A 163 -12.27 9.16 -12.01
C PRO A 163 -11.40 7.97 -11.61
N ILE A 164 -11.31 7.66 -10.32
CA ILE A 164 -10.53 6.52 -9.81
C ILE A 164 -11.21 5.19 -10.16
N PHE A 165 -12.55 5.17 -10.20
CA PHE A 165 -13.32 3.97 -10.60
C PHE A 165 -13.29 3.72 -12.11
N ILE A 166 -13.05 4.73 -12.93
CA ILE A 166 -12.99 4.60 -14.41
C ILE A 166 -11.59 4.15 -14.86
N LEU A 167 -10.55 4.38 -14.04
CA LEU A 167 -9.14 4.05 -14.33
C LEU A 167 -8.69 2.71 -13.72
N CYS A 168 -9.53 2.02 -12.96
CA CYS A 168 -9.34 0.65 -12.47
C CYS A 168 -10.17 -0.35 -13.26
#